data_661d6ce5b2209d8972ada605b4e33125
#
_entry.id   661d6ce5b2209d8972ada605b4e33125
#
_cell.length_a   1.000
_cell.length_b   1.000
_cell.length_c   1.000
_cell.angle_alpha   90.00
_cell.angle_beta   90.00
_cell.angle_gamma   90.00
#
_symmetry.space_group_name_H-M   'P 1'
#
loop_
_entity.id
_entity.type
_entity.pdbx_description
1 polymer ?
#
loop_
_entity_poly.entity_id
_entity_poly.type
_entity_poly.pdbx_seq_one_letter_code
_entity_poly.pdbx_strand_id
1 'polypeptide(L)'
;EILKFDEDTITYFLNNEKNTKIIDLLNEEYYLDKNFDKYISYMNEYPDLSTTEVVRNINIHLDKDFYEETYPADTSLDTSMLVNKYYYLSEDYAPEDLVTVSQTYSWGEAGSKRVREVVYSAFLDMWNAANSEGYYLMINSSYRTYQDQVSVYNNYRNTSGEAYADSIAARPGFSEHQTGLAIDIFSRTNTSSATFKDSAEAAWLKENAHK
;
A
#
# COMPACT_ATOMS: atom_id res chain seq x y z
N GLU A 1 23.47 -13.97 18.34
CA GLU A 1 22.74 -14.69 17.28
C GLU A 1 23.66 -14.74 16.06
N ILE A 2 24.09 -15.96 15.64
CA ILE A 2 24.91 -16.11 14.45
C ILE A 2 23.93 -16.04 13.28
N LEU A 3 23.94 -14.96 12.52
CA LEU A 3 23.21 -14.85 11.27
C LEU A 3 23.68 -15.98 10.34
N LYS A 4 22.77 -16.86 9.94
CA LYS A 4 23.06 -17.96 9.02
C LYS A 4 22.82 -17.49 7.60
N PHE A 5 23.83 -16.85 7.04
CA PHE A 5 23.85 -16.53 5.61
C PHE A 5 24.23 -17.79 4.82
N ASP A 6 23.76 -17.88 3.58
CA ASP A 6 24.23 -18.89 2.64
C ASP A 6 25.69 -18.62 2.20
N GLU A 7 26.31 -19.64 1.57
CA GLU A 7 27.73 -19.57 1.19
C GLU A 7 28.03 -18.50 0.16
N ASP A 8 27.08 -18.20 -0.74
CA ASP A 8 27.22 -17.20 -1.79
C ASP A 8 27.18 -15.79 -1.19
N THR A 9 26.27 -15.54 -0.27
CA THR A 9 26.17 -14.28 0.50
C THR A 9 27.45 -14.02 1.30
N ILE A 10 27.98 -15.04 1.99
CA ILE A 10 29.23 -14.94 2.75
C ILE A 10 30.40 -14.63 1.81
N THR A 11 30.50 -15.34 0.69
CA THR A 11 31.57 -15.16 -0.29
C THR A 11 31.54 -13.74 -0.89
N TYR A 12 30.34 -13.25 -1.24
CA TYR A 12 30.20 -11.88 -1.75
C TYR A 12 30.62 -10.84 -0.70
N PHE A 13 30.21 -11.02 0.55
CA PHE A 13 30.58 -10.14 1.66
C PHE A 13 32.08 -10.07 1.87
N LEU A 14 32.76 -11.21 1.92
CA LEU A 14 34.21 -11.29 2.09
C LEU A 14 34.99 -10.59 0.96
N ASN A 15 34.44 -10.61 -0.26
CA ASN A 15 35.04 -9.95 -1.41
C ASN A 15 34.75 -8.44 -1.47
N ASN A 16 33.78 -7.95 -0.70
CA ASN A 16 33.31 -6.56 -0.71
C ASN A 16 33.32 -5.90 0.69
N GLU A 17 34.25 -6.29 1.56
CA GLU A 17 34.34 -5.86 2.98
C GLU A 17 34.27 -4.34 3.23
N LYS A 18 34.60 -3.53 2.22
CA LYS A 18 34.57 -2.06 2.34
C LYS A 18 33.22 -1.43 1.98
N ASN A 19 32.24 -2.22 1.55
CA ASN A 19 30.93 -1.69 1.20
C ASN A 19 30.00 -1.69 2.42
N THR A 20 29.90 -0.57 3.10
CA THR A 20 29.05 -0.40 4.28
C THR A 20 27.58 -0.66 3.98
N LYS A 21 27.09 -0.35 2.76
CA LYS A 21 25.71 -0.63 2.34
C LYS A 21 25.35 -2.12 2.41
N ILE A 22 26.31 -3.03 2.21
CA ILE A 22 26.05 -4.47 2.32
C ILE A 22 25.77 -4.84 3.77
N ILE A 23 26.52 -4.27 4.72
CA ILE A 23 26.28 -4.50 6.15
C ILE A 23 24.90 -3.98 6.54
N ASP A 24 24.54 -2.79 6.07
CA ASP A 24 23.23 -2.19 6.33
C ASP A 24 22.12 -3.06 5.72
N LEU A 25 22.30 -3.55 4.48
CA LEU A 25 21.36 -4.47 3.83
C LEU A 25 21.13 -5.75 4.64
N LEU A 26 22.19 -6.40 5.13
CA LEU A 26 22.11 -7.64 5.90
C LEU A 26 21.45 -7.45 7.28
N ASN A 27 21.38 -6.22 7.79
CA ASN A 27 20.74 -5.88 9.05
C ASN A 27 19.28 -5.40 8.88
N GLU A 28 18.77 -5.33 7.66
CA GLU A 28 17.37 -4.92 7.44
C GLU A 28 16.38 -5.94 8.02
N GLU A 29 15.34 -5.46 8.70
CA GLU A 29 14.35 -6.28 9.41
C GLU A 29 13.67 -7.31 8.50
N TYR A 30 13.42 -6.95 7.24
CA TYR A 30 12.72 -7.78 6.26
C TYR A 30 13.65 -8.37 5.20
N TYR A 31 14.95 -8.44 5.48
CA TYR A 31 15.92 -9.08 4.59
C TYR A 31 15.60 -10.58 4.40
N LEU A 32 15.66 -11.04 3.15
CA LEU A 32 15.46 -12.44 2.78
C LEU A 32 16.69 -12.93 2.00
N ASP A 33 17.39 -13.91 2.52
CA ASP A 33 18.61 -14.52 1.93
C ASP A 33 18.42 -14.91 0.46
N LYS A 34 17.29 -15.53 0.13
CA LYS A 34 16.94 -15.93 -1.24
C LYS A 34 16.88 -14.78 -2.26
N ASN A 35 16.81 -13.53 -1.80
CA ASN A 35 16.74 -12.34 -2.64
C ASN A 35 18.07 -11.57 -2.70
N PHE A 36 19.15 -12.07 -2.11
CA PHE A 36 20.42 -11.35 -1.98
C PHE A 36 20.92 -10.80 -3.30
N ASP A 37 21.05 -11.65 -4.35
CA ASP A 37 21.54 -11.22 -5.67
C ASP A 37 20.67 -10.13 -6.31
N LYS A 38 19.35 -10.20 -6.08
CA LYS A 38 18.40 -9.19 -6.55
C LYS A 38 18.63 -7.86 -5.83
N TYR A 39 18.80 -7.88 -4.51
CA TYR A 39 19.11 -6.66 -3.75
C TYR A 39 20.38 -6.00 -4.25
N ILE A 40 21.45 -6.79 -4.45
CA ILE A 40 22.73 -6.26 -4.96
C ILE A 40 22.56 -5.66 -6.36
N SER A 41 21.90 -6.36 -7.28
CA SER A 41 21.63 -5.87 -8.62
C SER A 41 20.83 -4.56 -8.61
N TYR A 42 19.79 -4.52 -7.80
CA TYR A 42 18.89 -3.36 -7.67
C TYR A 42 19.61 -2.15 -7.02
N MET A 43 20.44 -2.39 -6.00
CA MET A 43 21.29 -1.34 -5.40
C MET A 43 22.28 -0.73 -6.40
N ASN A 44 22.83 -1.55 -7.31
CA ASN A 44 23.75 -1.08 -8.34
C ASN A 44 23.02 -0.25 -9.42
N GLU A 45 21.79 -0.63 -9.75
CA GLU A 45 20.95 0.09 -10.72
C GLU A 45 20.40 1.40 -10.14
N TYR A 46 20.04 1.40 -8.84
CA TYR A 46 19.46 2.54 -8.11
C TYR A 46 20.32 2.94 -6.91
N PRO A 47 21.52 3.53 -7.12
CA PRO A 47 22.51 3.77 -6.05
C PRO A 47 22.04 4.78 -4.97
N ASP A 48 21.05 5.60 -5.30
CA ASP A 48 20.50 6.62 -4.38
C ASP A 48 19.44 6.07 -3.40
N LEU A 49 18.94 4.85 -3.62
CA LEU A 49 18.00 4.22 -2.70
C LEU A 49 18.69 3.77 -1.40
N SER A 50 17.98 3.88 -0.29
CA SER A 50 18.36 3.26 0.98
C SER A 50 18.21 1.74 0.92
N THR A 51 18.90 1.02 1.81
CA THR A 51 18.78 -0.44 1.92
C THR A 51 17.36 -0.87 2.29
N THR A 52 16.68 -0.11 3.13
CA THR A 52 15.26 -0.32 3.49
C THR A 52 14.36 -0.25 2.24
N GLU A 53 14.57 0.75 1.39
CA GLU A 53 13.81 0.88 0.13
C GLU A 53 14.10 -0.25 -0.83
N VAL A 54 15.37 -0.65 -0.96
CA VAL A 54 15.79 -1.79 -1.79
C VAL A 54 15.11 -3.07 -1.32
N VAL A 55 15.21 -3.41 -0.03
CA VAL A 55 14.59 -4.62 0.54
C VAL A 55 13.08 -4.59 0.33
N ARG A 56 12.43 -3.47 0.65
CA ARG A 56 11.00 -3.31 0.42
C ARG A 56 10.63 -3.52 -1.06
N ASN A 57 11.30 -2.82 -1.97
CA ASN A 57 10.94 -2.84 -3.39
C ASN A 57 11.08 -4.23 -4.01
N ILE A 58 12.16 -4.95 -3.70
CA ILE A 58 12.38 -6.32 -4.17
C ILE A 58 11.35 -7.29 -3.56
N ASN A 59 11.08 -7.18 -2.25
CA ASN A 59 10.16 -8.10 -1.57
C ASN A 59 8.70 -7.98 -2.04
N ILE A 60 8.30 -6.80 -2.48
CA ILE A 60 6.95 -6.55 -3.03
C ILE A 60 6.95 -6.47 -4.58
N HIS A 61 8.04 -6.91 -5.23
CA HIS A 61 8.21 -7.01 -6.69
C HIS A 61 8.17 -5.69 -7.48
N LEU A 62 8.50 -4.55 -6.86
CA LEU A 62 8.61 -3.27 -7.58
C LEU A 62 9.83 -3.21 -8.54
N ASP A 63 10.66 -4.23 -8.55
CA ASP A 63 11.73 -4.47 -9.51
C ASP A 63 11.24 -5.02 -10.86
N LYS A 64 9.94 -5.31 -10.99
CA LYS A 64 9.33 -5.89 -12.18
C LYS A 64 8.33 -4.92 -12.82
N ASP A 65 8.06 -5.11 -14.09
CA ASP A 65 6.99 -4.41 -14.77
C ASP A 65 5.63 -4.81 -14.22
N PHE A 66 4.73 -3.83 -14.10
CA PHE A 66 3.41 -4.04 -13.51
C PHE A 66 2.58 -5.01 -14.33
N TYR A 67 1.92 -5.94 -13.66
CA TYR A 67 0.99 -6.93 -14.24
C TYR A 67 1.61 -7.99 -15.17
N GLU A 68 2.94 -8.08 -15.29
CA GLU A 68 3.60 -9.11 -16.10
C GLU A 68 3.65 -10.47 -15.37
N GLU A 69 4.11 -10.48 -14.12
CA GLU A 69 4.08 -11.67 -13.27
C GLU A 69 3.14 -11.41 -12.09
N THR A 70 2.01 -12.10 -12.05
CA THR A 70 0.99 -11.88 -11.03
C THR A 70 0.69 -13.14 -10.24
N TYR A 71 0.38 -12.97 -8.96
CA TYR A 71 0.17 -14.05 -8.00
C TYR A 71 -1.14 -13.81 -7.23
N PRO A 72 -1.87 -14.88 -6.83
CA PRO A 72 -2.99 -14.71 -5.92
C PRO A 72 -2.49 -14.18 -4.57
N ALA A 73 -3.19 -13.20 -4.02
CA ALA A 73 -2.95 -12.72 -2.66
C ALA A 73 -3.28 -13.83 -1.65
N ASP A 74 -2.46 -13.95 -0.60
CA ASP A 74 -2.74 -14.87 0.49
C ASP A 74 -3.75 -14.24 1.46
N THR A 75 -5.01 -14.56 1.27
CA THR A 75 -6.12 -14.04 2.09
C THR A 75 -6.14 -14.59 3.51
N SER A 76 -5.37 -15.66 3.81
CA SER A 76 -5.24 -16.21 5.16
C SER A 76 -4.44 -15.30 6.10
N LEU A 77 -3.68 -14.35 5.54
CA LEU A 77 -2.92 -13.34 6.31
C LEU A 77 -3.82 -12.20 6.83
N ASP A 78 -5.11 -12.24 6.53
CA ASP A 78 -6.13 -11.31 7.02
C ASP A 78 -5.73 -9.83 6.83
N THR A 79 -5.52 -9.08 7.92
CA THR A 79 -5.14 -7.66 7.86
C THR A 79 -3.72 -7.42 7.32
N SER A 80 -2.90 -8.46 7.23
CA SER A 80 -1.53 -8.40 6.70
C SER A 80 -1.42 -8.88 5.25
N MET A 81 -2.55 -9.15 4.58
CA MET A 81 -2.51 -9.56 3.17
C MET A 81 -1.94 -8.46 2.27
N LEU A 82 -1.09 -8.88 1.32
CA LEU A 82 -0.54 -7.97 0.32
C LEU A 82 -1.39 -8.02 -0.95
N VAL A 83 -1.93 -6.86 -1.34
CA VAL A 83 -2.62 -6.65 -2.62
C VAL A 83 -1.98 -5.45 -3.30
N ASN A 84 -1.49 -5.64 -4.52
CA ASN A 84 -0.86 -4.58 -5.31
C ASN A 84 -0.87 -4.98 -6.79
N LYS A 85 -0.07 -4.33 -7.65
CA LYS A 85 -0.02 -4.62 -9.09
C LYS A 85 0.59 -6.00 -9.45
N TYR A 86 1.00 -6.80 -8.46
CA TYR A 86 1.54 -8.16 -8.61
C TYR A 86 0.71 -9.21 -7.87
N TYR A 87 0.00 -8.84 -6.80
CA TYR A 87 -0.81 -9.74 -5.99
C TYR A 87 -2.29 -9.37 -6.11
N TYR A 88 -3.10 -10.30 -6.59
CA TYR A 88 -4.52 -10.04 -6.89
C TYR A 88 -5.47 -10.84 -6.00
N LEU A 89 -6.64 -10.28 -5.82
CA LEU A 89 -7.81 -10.94 -5.24
C LEU A 89 -8.71 -11.49 -6.35
N SER A 90 -9.38 -12.62 -6.09
CA SER A 90 -10.36 -13.15 -7.00
C SER A 90 -11.57 -12.20 -7.17
N GLU A 91 -12.30 -12.37 -8.26
CA GLU A 91 -13.52 -11.58 -8.55
C GLU A 91 -14.54 -11.68 -7.42
N ASP A 92 -14.67 -12.88 -6.83
CA ASP A 92 -15.66 -13.18 -5.79
C ASP A 92 -15.19 -12.79 -4.38
N TYR A 93 -13.94 -12.32 -4.21
CA TYR A 93 -13.46 -11.98 -2.88
C TYR A 93 -14.17 -10.77 -2.34
N ALA A 94 -14.74 -10.95 -1.14
CA ALA A 94 -15.29 -9.88 -0.31
C ALA A 94 -15.06 -10.20 1.17
N PRO A 95 -14.64 -9.23 2.00
CA PRO A 95 -14.55 -9.43 3.45
C PRO A 95 -15.92 -9.69 4.06
N GLU A 96 -16.00 -10.57 5.06
CA GLU A 96 -17.24 -10.92 5.73
C GLU A 96 -17.65 -9.88 6.80
N ASP A 97 -16.69 -9.12 7.32
CA ASP A 97 -16.83 -8.17 8.44
C ASP A 97 -17.00 -6.71 7.97
N LEU A 98 -17.58 -6.49 6.79
CA LEU A 98 -17.83 -5.15 6.27
C LEU A 98 -18.95 -4.45 7.06
N VAL A 99 -18.63 -3.27 7.59
CA VAL A 99 -19.58 -2.38 8.27
C VAL A 99 -19.80 -1.10 7.48
N THR A 100 -20.98 -0.52 7.58
CA THR A 100 -21.32 0.76 6.94
C THR A 100 -20.79 1.93 7.77
N VAL A 101 -20.04 2.82 7.14
CA VAL A 101 -19.53 4.05 7.76
C VAL A 101 -20.68 5.02 7.98
N SER A 102 -20.78 5.59 9.18
CA SER A 102 -21.77 6.66 9.47
C SER A 102 -21.56 7.87 8.57
N GLN A 103 -22.64 8.51 8.16
CA GLN A 103 -22.62 9.74 7.37
C GLN A 103 -21.83 10.88 8.04
N THR A 104 -21.71 10.86 9.35
CA THR A 104 -20.90 11.83 10.11
C THR A 104 -19.44 11.82 9.67
N TYR A 105 -18.93 10.67 9.23
CA TYR A 105 -17.53 10.42 8.92
C TYR A 105 -17.26 10.19 7.42
N SER A 106 -18.31 10.19 6.59
CA SER A 106 -18.19 9.87 5.17
C SER A 106 -18.61 11.02 4.29
N TRP A 107 -17.88 11.18 3.17
CA TRP A 107 -18.23 12.09 2.11
C TRP A 107 -19.11 11.41 1.06
N GLY A 108 -20.09 12.13 0.52
CA GLY A 108 -20.98 11.65 -0.54
C GLY A 108 -22.29 11.06 -0.01
N GLU A 109 -22.85 10.10 -0.74
CA GLU A 109 -24.16 9.50 -0.44
C GLU A 109 -24.15 8.68 0.85
N ALA A 110 -25.20 8.82 1.65
CA ALA A 110 -25.37 8.08 2.89
C ALA A 110 -25.38 6.56 2.65
N GLY A 111 -24.62 5.82 3.46
CA GLY A 111 -24.53 4.36 3.36
C GLY A 111 -23.65 3.85 2.20
N SER A 112 -23.08 4.74 1.39
CA SER A 112 -22.25 4.36 0.24
C SER A 112 -20.87 3.83 0.62
N LYS A 113 -20.38 4.11 1.83
CA LYS A 113 -19.04 3.71 2.29
C LYS A 113 -19.13 2.52 3.23
N ARG A 114 -18.34 1.48 2.93
CA ARG A 114 -18.17 0.30 3.77
C ARG A 114 -16.69 0.05 3.99
N VAL A 115 -16.32 -0.42 5.15
CA VAL A 115 -14.96 -0.82 5.53
C VAL A 115 -15.03 -2.06 6.41
N ARG A 116 -13.93 -2.76 6.61
CA ARG A 116 -13.86 -3.80 7.62
C ARG A 116 -14.01 -3.20 9.02
N GLU A 117 -14.58 -3.95 9.96
CA GLU A 117 -14.83 -3.50 11.33
C GLU A 117 -13.57 -3.01 12.02
N VAL A 118 -12.44 -3.70 11.83
CA VAL A 118 -11.12 -3.31 12.38
C VAL A 118 -10.68 -1.92 11.88
N VAL A 119 -10.90 -1.62 10.61
CA VAL A 119 -10.58 -0.31 10.02
C VAL A 119 -11.49 0.77 10.57
N TYR A 120 -12.78 0.47 10.75
CA TYR A 120 -13.72 1.45 11.27
C TYR A 120 -13.38 1.84 12.70
N SER A 121 -13.02 0.87 13.54
CA SER A 121 -12.57 1.13 14.92
C SER A 121 -11.32 2.01 14.95
N ALA A 122 -10.28 1.64 14.22
CA ALA A 122 -9.03 2.42 14.15
C ALA A 122 -9.25 3.82 13.57
N PHE A 123 -10.12 3.93 12.55
CA PHE A 123 -10.49 5.24 11.98
C PHE A 123 -11.19 6.14 13.01
N LEU A 124 -12.08 5.60 13.84
CA LEU A 124 -12.75 6.38 14.88
C LEU A 124 -11.77 6.93 15.92
N ASP A 125 -10.78 6.14 16.33
CA ASP A 125 -9.73 6.58 17.26
C ASP A 125 -8.90 7.70 16.62
N MET A 126 -8.44 7.53 15.39
CA MET A 126 -7.73 8.54 14.62
C MET A 126 -8.60 9.80 14.41
N TRP A 127 -9.88 9.64 14.08
CA TRP A 127 -10.82 10.74 13.88
C TRP A 127 -11.01 11.55 15.16
N ASN A 128 -11.18 10.90 16.31
CA ASN A 128 -11.30 11.56 17.61
C ASN A 128 -10.05 12.36 17.95
N ALA A 129 -8.86 11.80 17.73
CA ALA A 129 -7.60 12.49 17.94
C ALA A 129 -7.51 13.74 17.05
N ALA A 130 -7.73 13.60 15.74
CA ALA A 130 -7.71 14.70 14.79
C ALA A 130 -8.73 15.79 15.16
N ASN A 131 -9.97 15.40 15.48
CA ASN A 131 -11.05 16.31 15.82
C ASN A 131 -10.75 17.12 17.10
N SER A 132 -10.06 16.54 18.07
CA SER A 132 -9.65 17.25 19.30
C SER A 132 -8.65 18.38 19.01
N GLU A 133 -7.92 18.29 17.90
CA GLU A 133 -6.98 19.30 17.41
C GLU A 133 -7.59 20.23 16.33
N GLY A 134 -8.90 20.06 16.02
CA GLY A 134 -9.62 20.89 15.07
C GLY A 134 -9.57 20.42 13.62
N TYR A 135 -9.07 19.20 13.35
CA TYR A 135 -9.03 18.61 12.01
C TYR A 135 -10.24 17.68 11.79
N TYR A 136 -11.02 17.93 10.75
CA TYR A 136 -12.28 17.23 10.48
C TYR A 136 -12.12 16.28 9.29
N LEU A 137 -11.65 15.06 9.57
CA LEU A 137 -11.40 14.04 8.55
C LEU A 137 -12.70 13.40 8.06
N MET A 138 -12.73 13.02 6.78
CA MET A 138 -13.87 12.38 6.11
C MET A 138 -13.38 11.24 5.22
N ILE A 139 -13.99 10.07 5.29
CA ILE A 139 -13.75 8.97 4.34
C ILE A 139 -14.38 9.34 3.00
N ASN A 140 -13.54 9.48 1.97
CA ASN A 140 -13.94 9.78 0.61
C ASN A 140 -14.15 8.50 -0.23
N SER A 141 -13.23 7.53 -0.13
CA SER A 141 -13.32 6.22 -0.76
C SER A 141 -13.03 5.12 0.26
N SER A 142 -13.61 3.93 0.03
CA SER A 142 -13.56 2.81 0.97
C SER A 142 -13.60 1.49 0.21
N TYR A 143 -14.12 0.40 0.80
CA TYR A 143 -14.30 -0.86 0.09
C TYR A 143 -14.92 -0.67 -1.29
N ARG A 144 -14.34 -1.31 -2.27
CA ARG A 144 -14.83 -1.43 -3.65
C ARG A 144 -14.87 -2.90 -4.04
N THR A 145 -16.00 -3.34 -4.58
CA THR A 145 -16.07 -4.67 -5.20
C THR A 145 -15.17 -4.76 -6.42
N TYR A 146 -14.88 -5.97 -6.89
CA TYR A 146 -14.21 -6.17 -8.17
C TYR A 146 -14.91 -5.41 -9.30
N GLN A 147 -16.25 -5.46 -9.38
CA GLN A 147 -17.05 -4.81 -10.42
C GLN A 147 -17.03 -3.27 -10.31
N ASP A 148 -16.97 -2.73 -9.09
CA ASP A 148 -16.75 -1.28 -8.90
C ASP A 148 -15.40 -0.88 -9.46
N GLN A 149 -14.36 -1.69 -9.21
CA GLN A 149 -13.02 -1.44 -9.75
C GLN A 149 -12.97 -1.57 -11.28
N VAL A 150 -13.71 -2.52 -11.89
CA VAL A 150 -13.90 -2.59 -13.35
C VAL A 150 -14.43 -1.26 -13.89
N SER A 151 -15.43 -0.70 -13.22
CA SER A 151 -16.04 0.56 -13.62
C SER A 151 -15.06 1.74 -13.50
N VAL A 152 -14.34 1.83 -12.39
CA VAL A 152 -13.32 2.86 -12.14
C VAL A 152 -12.20 2.79 -13.19
N TYR A 153 -11.61 1.61 -13.38
CA TYR A 153 -10.51 1.41 -14.32
C TYR A 153 -10.92 1.70 -15.76
N ASN A 154 -12.08 1.18 -16.21
CA ASN A 154 -12.58 1.39 -17.55
C ASN A 154 -12.89 2.86 -17.84
N ASN A 155 -13.35 3.62 -16.86
CA ASN A 155 -13.56 5.06 -17.02
C ASN A 155 -12.26 5.77 -17.42
N TYR A 156 -11.15 5.51 -16.73
CA TYR A 156 -9.85 6.07 -17.09
C TYR A 156 -9.31 5.54 -18.41
N ARG A 157 -9.39 4.23 -18.63
CA ARG A 157 -8.93 3.58 -19.86
C ARG A 157 -9.64 4.14 -21.10
N ASN A 158 -10.95 4.30 -21.03
CA ASN A 158 -11.75 4.80 -22.16
C ASN A 158 -11.54 6.30 -22.41
N THR A 159 -11.18 7.06 -21.38
CA THR A 159 -10.99 8.52 -21.49
C THR A 159 -9.57 8.89 -21.93
N SER A 160 -8.56 8.17 -21.44
CA SER A 160 -7.14 8.59 -21.54
C SER A 160 -6.19 7.45 -21.95
N GLY A 161 -6.73 6.25 -22.24
CA GLY A 161 -5.94 5.09 -22.64
C GLY A 161 -5.44 4.23 -21.49
N GLU A 162 -4.96 3.02 -21.82
CA GLU A 162 -4.57 2.00 -20.85
C GLU A 162 -3.35 2.42 -20.03
N ALA A 163 -2.32 2.96 -20.67
CA ALA A 163 -1.12 3.39 -19.96
C ALA A 163 -1.40 4.46 -18.90
N TYR A 164 -2.33 5.39 -19.22
CA TYR A 164 -2.77 6.39 -18.24
C TYR A 164 -3.57 5.74 -17.10
N ALA A 165 -4.50 4.83 -17.42
CA ALA A 165 -5.26 4.11 -16.41
C ALA A 165 -4.36 3.33 -15.46
N ASP A 166 -3.35 2.61 -15.96
CA ASP A 166 -2.37 1.86 -15.15
C ASP A 166 -1.50 2.76 -14.26
N SER A 167 -1.31 4.03 -14.65
CA SER A 167 -0.53 4.98 -13.85
C SER A 167 -1.28 5.51 -12.63
N ILE A 168 -2.61 5.55 -12.65
CA ILE A 168 -3.43 6.20 -11.63
C ILE A 168 -4.46 5.30 -10.93
N ALA A 169 -4.77 4.14 -11.49
CA ALA A 169 -5.73 3.18 -10.93
C ALA A 169 -5.18 1.75 -11.01
N ALA A 170 -5.47 0.95 -10.01
CA ALA A 170 -5.21 -0.48 -10.09
C ALA A 170 -6.19 -1.17 -11.06
N ARG A 171 -5.71 -2.20 -11.78
CA ARG A 171 -6.59 -3.09 -12.54
C ARG A 171 -7.54 -3.84 -11.61
N PRO A 172 -8.73 -4.30 -12.08
CA PRO A 172 -9.64 -5.09 -11.26
C PRO A 172 -8.95 -6.31 -10.64
N GLY A 173 -9.20 -6.54 -9.35
CA GLY A 173 -8.54 -7.55 -8.55
C GLY A 173 -7.23 -7.08 -7.88
N PHE A 174 -6.56 -6.06 -8.39
CA PHE A 174 -5.27 -5.55 -7.88
C PHE A 174 -5.40 -4.31 -6.99
N SER A 175 -6.63 -3.94 -6.63
CA SER A 175 -6.91 -2.77 -5.80
C SER A 175 -6.97 -3.14 -4.31
N GLU A 176 -6.19 -2.45 -3.47
CA GLU A 176 -6.24 -2.57 -2.01
C GLU A 176 -7.63 -2.27 -1.44
N HIS A 177 -8.44 -1.46 -2.14
CA HIS A 177 -9.82 -1.19 -1.72
C HIS A 177 -10.72 -2.44 -1.71
N GLN A 178 -10.40 -3.49 -2.47
CA GLN A 178 -11.16 -4.74 -2.43
C GLN A 178 -10.92 -5.52 -1.13
N THR A 179 -9.83 -5.27 -0.42
CA THR A 179 -9.58 -5.86 0.91
C THR A 179 -10.52 -5.33 2.00
N GLY A 180 -11.18 -4.18 1.78
CA GLY A 180 -11.90 -3.44 2.81
C GLY A 180 -11.00 -2.78 3.86
N LEU A 181 -9.67 -2.87 3.71
CA LEU A 181 -8.66 -2.30 4.63
C LEU A 181 -8.18 -0.90 4.19
N ALA A 182 -8.36 -0.54 2.93
CA ALA A 182 -7.92 0.75 2.40
C ALA A 182 -9.05 1.79 2.41
N ILE A 183 -8.72 3.01 2.85
CA ILE A 183 -9.59 4.18 2.80
C ILE A 183 -8.83 5.38 2.24
N ASP A 184 -9.52 6.17 1.40
CA ASP A 184 -9.06 7.50 1.01
C ASP A 184 -9.70 8.53 1.93
N ILE A 185 -8.89 9.43 2.47
CA ILE A 185 -9.33 10.46 3.42
C ILE A 185 -9.20 11.84 2.80
N PHE A 186 -10.22 12.66 2.96
CA PHE A 186 -10.21 14.08 2.76
C PHE A 186 -10.58 14.79 4.07
N SER A 187 -10.66 16.12 4.04
CA SER A 187 -11.25 16.88 5.15
C SER A 187 -12.63 17.44 4.75
N ARG A 188 -13.39 17.84 5.74
CA ARG A 188 -14.70 18.46 5.51
C ARG A 188 -14.63 19.72 4.65
N THR A 189 -13.50 20.42 4.70
CA THR A 189 -13.29 21.70 4.02
C THR A 189 -12.47 21.59 2.74
N ASN A 190 -11.74 20.47 2.55
CA ASN A 190 -10.89 20.24 1.39
C ASN A 190 -11.11 18.83 0.84
N THR A 191 -11.84 18.74 -0.26
CA THR A 191 -12.27 17.48 -0.91
C THR A 191 -11.59 17.22 -2.25
N SER A 192 -10.59 18.03 -2.61
CA SER A 192 -9.81 17.86 -3.84
C SER A 192 -8.47 17.19 -3.55
N SER A 193 -8.17 16.07 -4.23
CA SER A 193 -6.86 15.39 -4.12
C SER A 193 -5.70 16.31 -4.51
N ALA A 194 -5.92 17.26 -5.41
CA ALA A 194 -4.88 18.18 -5.86
C ALA A 194 -4.43 19.16 -4.75
N THR A 195 -5.33 19.54 -3.86
CA THR A 195 -5.08 20.54 -2.80
C THR A 195 -4.98 19.92 -1.41
N PHE A 196 -5.61 18.76 -1.18
CA PHE A 196 -5.59 18.08 0.13
C PHE A 196 -4.18 17.72 0.58
N LYS A 197 -3.32 17.24 -0.32
CA LYS A 197 -1.94 16.86 -0.03
C LYS A 197 -1.11 17.96 0.67
N ASP A 198 -1.47 19.23 0.44
CA ASP A 198 -0.79 20.41 0.98
C ASP A 198 -1.55 21.02 2.17
N SER A 199 -2.60 20.35 2.67
CA SER A 199 -3.42 20.82 3.78
C SER A 199 -2.80 20.49 5.15
N ALA A 200 -3.27 21.18 6.19
CA ALA A 200 -2.88 20.92 7.57
C ALA A 200 -3.34 19.52 8.03
N GLU A 201 -4.50 19.05 7.55
CA GLU A 201 -5.03 17.73 7.82
C GLU A 201 -4.13 16.63 7.21
N ALA A 202 -3.61 16.82 5.98
CA ALA A 202 -2.68 15.87 5.39
C ALA A 202 -1.33 15.84 6.14
N ALA A 203 -0.84 16.97 6.60
CA ALA A 203 0.35 17.05 7.44
C ALA A 203 0.12 16.33 8.78
N TRP A 204 -1.02 16.54 9.42
CA TRP A 204 -1.40 15.84 10.65
C TRP A 204 -1.48 14.32 10.47
N LEU A 205 -2.12 13.86 9.38
CA LEU A 205 -2.21 12.43 9.05
C LEU A 205 -0.83 11.81 8.87
N LYS A 206 0.08 12.49 8.19
CA LYS A 206 1.46 12.00 7.99
C LYS A 206 2.18 11.72 9.32
N GLU A 207 1.91 12.51 10.35
CA GLU A 207 2.57 12.43 11.66
C GLU A 207 1.83 11.50 12.64
N ASN A 208 0.55 11.22 12.42
CA ASN A 208 -0.30 10.60 13.43
C ASN A 208 -1.02 9.33 12.98
N ALA A 209 -1.27 9.11 11.69
CA ALA A 209 -2.10 8.00 11.21
C ALA A 209 -1.52 6.59 11.51
N HIS A 210 -0.25 6.50 11.88
CA HIS A 210 0.43 5.24 12.23
C HIS A 210 0.38 4.89 13.73
N LYS A 211 -0.15 5.78 14.57
CA LYS A 211 -0.24 5.63 16.03
C LYS A 211 -1.52 4.92 16.44
#